data_6baebf1dc5fb50d71988e18ae039c95c
#
_entry.id   6baebf1dc5fb50d71988e18ae039c95c
#
_cell.length_a   1.000
_cell.length_b   1.000
_cell.length_c   1.000
_cell.angle_alpha   90.00
_cell.angle_beta   90.00
_cell.angle_gamma   90.00
#
_symmetry.space_group_name_H-M   'P 1'
#
loop_
_entity.id
_entity.type
_entity.pdbx_description
1 polymer ?
#
loop_
_entity_poly.entity_id
_entity_poly.type
_entity_poly.pdbx_seq_one_letter_code
_entity_poly.pdbx_strand_id
1 'polypeptide(L)'
;MTISNIMIFSGNANPNLALKTVEFLNMPLGKITAGKFSDGEVMVEVNENVRGRDIYIMQPICAPTNDNLMELLVIADALRRASAASITAVIPYLGYARQDRRSRSSRIPITAKMVANMICLLYTSPSPRDGLLSRMPSSA
;
A
#
# COMPACT_ATOMS: atom_id res chain seq x y z
N MET A 1 -13.31 0.21 16.81
CA MET A 1 -12.31 1.11 16.21
C MET A 1 -12.86 2.52 16.17
N THR A 2 -12.18 3.45 16.79
CA THR A 2 -12.61 4.83 16.76
C THR A 2 -11.88 5.57 15.64
N ILE A 3 -12.56 6.52 15.00
CA ILE A 3 -11.96 7.33 13.92
C ILE A 3 -10.68 8.04 14.39
N SER A 4 -10.60 8.40 15.68
CA SER A 4 -9.45 9.07 16.26
C SER A 4 -8.15 8.23 16.18
N ASN A 5 -8.25 6.92 16.01
CA ASN A 5 -7.08 6.05 15.90
C ASN A 5 -6.64 5.82 14.45
N ILE A 6 -7.38 6.33 13.49
CA ILE A 6 -7.12 6.12 12.06
C ILE A 6 -6.30 7.29 11.51
N MET A 7 -5.31 6.97 10.71
CA MET A 7 -4.57 7.95 9.90
C MET A 7 -4.55 7.51 8.45
N ILE A 8 -4.68 8.47 7.55
CA ILE A 8 -4.66 8.23 6.11
C ILE A 8 -3.45 8.92 5.52
N PHE A 9 -2.64 8.16 4.79
CA PHE A 9 -1.49 8.67 4.05
C PHE A 9 -1.71 8.48 2.56
N SER A 10 -1.12 9.33 1.77
CA SER A 10 -1.17 9.27 0.31
C SER A 10 0.21 9.08 -0.27
N GLY A 11 0.32 8.23 -1.30
CA GLY A 11 1.45 8.29 -2.20
C GLY A 11 1.28 9.41 -3.22
N ASN A 12 2.20 9.50 -4.16
CA ASN A 12 2.23 10.57 -5.16
C ASN A 12 1.44 10.27 -6.44
N ALA A 13 0.84 9.08 -6.54
CA ALA A 13 0.14 8.72 -7.78
C ALA A 13 -1.12 9.55 -8.01
N ASN A 14 -1.88 9.81 -6.95
CA ASN A 14 -3.07 10.66 -7.03
C ASN A 14 -3.36 11.31 -5.68
N PRO A 15 -2.60 12.34 -5.32
CA PRO A 15 -2.80 13.01 -4.03
C PRO A 15 -4.15 13.72 -3.92
N ASN A 16 -4.73 14.15 -5.04
CA ASN A 16 -6.04 14.81 -5.02
C ASN A 16 -7.15 13.88 -4.54
N LEU A 17 -7.10 12.61 -4.92
CA LEU A 17 -8.08 11.63 -4.45
C LEU A 17 -8.01 11.46 -2.93
N ALA A 18 -6.80 11.36 -2.39
CA ALA A 18 -6.60 11.26 -0.95
C ALA A 18 -7.07 12.50 -0.21
N LEU A 19 -6.77 13.70 -0.75
CA LEU A 19 -7.21 14.96 -0.16
C LEU A 19 -8.74 15.06 -0.12
N LYS A 20 -9.41 14.68 -1.19
CA LYS A 20 -10.88 14.67 -1.23
C LYS A 20 -11.46 13.65 -0.24
N THR A 21 -10.81 12.53 -0.08
CA THR A 21 -11.24 11.49 0.84
C THR A 21 -11.17 11.96 2.28
N VAL A 22 -10.03 12.53 2.69
CA VAL A 22 -9.88 13.02 4.07
C VAL A 22 -10.77 14.23 4.34
N GLU A 23 -10.99 15.07 3.35
CA GLU A 23 -11.93 16.19 3.46
C GLU A 23 -13.36 15.68 3.73
N PHE A 24 -13.78 14.67 2.99
CA PHE A 24 -15.09 14.04 3.20
C PHE A 24 -15.20 13.42 4.59
N LEU A 25 -14.12 12.86 5.11
CA LEU A 25 -14.10 12.22 6.42
C LEU A 25 -13.83 13.22 7.56
N ASN A 26 -13.63 14.48 7.26
CA ASN A 26 -13.30 15.54 8.24
C ASN A 26 -12.07 15.19 9.08
N MET A 27 -11.01 14.72 8.44
CA MET A 27 -9.78 14.40 9.11
C MET A 27 -8.58 14.92 8.30
N PRO A 28 -7.43 15.17 8.95
CA PRO A 28 -6.24 15.62 8.21
C PRO A 28 -5.58 14.48 7.46
N LEU A 29 -4.89 14.82 6.38
CA LEU A 29 -4.01 13.88 5.70
C LEU A 29 -2.73 13.71 6.51
N GLY A 30 -2.24 12.49 6.63
CA GLY A 30 -1.00 12.20 7.34
C GLY A 30 0.20 12.86 6.68
N LYS A 31 1.16 13.26 7.49
CA LYS A 31 2.35 13.97 7.03
C LYS A 31 3.46 12.98 6.68
N ILE A 32 3.82 12.95 5.41
CA ILE A 32 4.84 12.05 4.89
C ILE A 32 5.58 12.79 3.77
N THR A 33 6.88 12.56 3.69
CA THR A 33 7.70 13.01 2.57
C THR A 33 7.98 11.79 1.72
N ALA A 34 7.56 11.81 0.47
CA ALA A 34 7.81 10.73 -0.48
C ALA A 34 8.35 11.33 -1.78
N GLY A 35 9.48 10.85 -2.21
CA GLY A 35 10.13 11.34 -3.42
C GLY A 35 11.11 10.31 -3.95
N LYS A 36 12.13 10.79 -4.65
CA LYS A 36 13.15 9.92 -5.22
C LYS A 36 14.54 10.49 -4.93
N PHE A 37 15.48 9.57 -4.72
CA PHE A 37 16.91 9.91 -4.75
C PHE A 37 17.34 10.22 -6.19
N SER A 38 18.52 10.76 -6.35
CA SER A 38 19.05 11.15 -7.67
C SER A 38 19.17 9.97 -8.65
N ASP A 39 19.31 8.77 -8.14
CA ASP A 39 19.40 7.55 -8.96
C ASP A 39 18.01 6.95 -9.28
N GLY A 40 16.93 7.58 -8.81
CA GLY A 40 15.57 7.10 -9.06
C GLY A 40 14.99 6.20 -7.99
N GLU A 41 15.77 5.82 -6.97
CA GLU A 41 15.23 5.04 -5.86
C GLU A 41 14.21 5.84 -5.05
N VAL A 42 13.18 5.17 -4.59
CA VAL A 42 12.13 5.81 -3.79
C VAL A 42 12.66 6.15 -2.40
N MET A 43 12.39 7.39 -1.98
CA MET A 43 12.73 7.88 -0.65
C MET A 43 11.44 8.21 0.09
N VAL A 44 11.32 7.71 1.32
CA VAL A 44 10.15 7.98 2.16
C VAL A 44 10.59 8.33 3.58
N GLU A 45 9.96 9.34 4.16
CA GLU A 45 10.13 9.71 5.54
C GLU A 45 8.75 10.00 6.15
N VAL A 46 8.43 9.35 7.26
CA VAL A 46 7.19 9.58 7.98
C VAL A 46 7.40 10.73 8.96
N ASN A 47 6.58 11.76 8.84
CA ASN A 47 6.74 13.01 9.58
C ASN A 47 5.71 13.19 10.71
N GLU A 48 5.07 12.10 11.12
CA GLU A 48 4.12 12.09 12.22
C GLU A 48 4.33 10.86 13.11
N ASN A 49 3.86 10.93 14.32
CA ASN A 49 3.86 9.77 15.21
C ASN A 49 2.71 8.84 14.83
N VAL A 50 3.05 7.67 14.33
CA VAL A 50 2.08 6.65 13.89
C VAL A 50 2.04 5.44 14.81
N ARG A 51 2.78 5.47 15.91
CA ARG A 51 2.86 4.33 16.84
C ARG A 51 1.47 3.96 17.35
N GLY A 52 1.13 2.69 17.20
CA GLY A 52 -0.15 2.18 17.69
C GLY A 52 -1.37 2.63 16.89
N ARG A 53 -1.18 3.28 15.75
CA ARG A 53 -2.27 3.81 14.95
C ARG A 53 -2.65 2.83 13.84
N ASP A 54 -3.90 2.89 13.43
CA ASP A 54 -4.40 2.14 12.27
C ASP A 54 -4.23 2.99 11.02
N ILE A 55 -3.38 2.54 10.11
CA ILE A 55 -2.94 3.34 8.97
C ILE A 55 -3.59 2.83 7.69
N TYR A 56 -4.08 3.77 6.89
CA TYR A 56 -4.55 3.52 5.53
C TYR A 56 -3.66 4.27 4.55
N ILE A 57 -3.11 3.56 3.58
CA ILE A 57 -2.29 4.16 2.53
C ILE A 57 -3.10 4.16 1.24
N MET A 58 -3.40 5.33 0.73
CA MET A 58 -4.13 5.45 -0.54
C MET A 58 -3.14 5.68 -1.67
N GLN A 59 -3.00 4.68 -2.54
CA GLN A 59 -2.08 4.74 -3.67
C GLN A 59 -2.59 3.87 -4.81
N PRO A 60 -3.12 4.46 -5.89
CA PRO A 60 -3.39 3.69 -7.09
C PRO A 60 -2.08 3.25 -7.76
N ILE A 61 -2.09 2.04 -8.30
CA ILE A 61 -0.92 1.49 -9.00
C ILE A 61 -1.14 1.68 -10.51
N CYS A 62 -1.36 2.92 -10.90
CA CYS A 62 -1.48 3.34 -12.30
C CYS A 62 -0.10 3.72 -12.85
N ALA A 63 -0.06 4.16 -14.10
CA ALA A 63 1.19 4.59 -14.72
C ALA A 63 1.76 5.83 -14.02
N PRO A 64 3.07 5.92 -13.79
CA PRO A 64 4.09 4.88 -14.01
C PRO A 64 4.00 3.77 -12.96
N THR A 65 3.62 2.58 -13.42
CA THR A 65 3.17 1.49 -12.56
C THR A 65 4.24 0.99 -11.60
N ASN A 66 5.45 0.80 -12.09
CA ASN A 66 6.55 0.29 -11.25
C ASN A 66 6.93 1.28 -10.16
N ASP A 67 6.98 2.57 -10.50
CA ASP A 67 7.29 3.61 -9.53
C ASP A 67 6.21 3.68 -8.44
N ASN A 68 4.96 3.64 -8.84
CA ASN A 68 3.84 3.73 -7.90
C ASN A 68 3.71 2.50 -7.01
N LEU A 69 3.99 1.31 -7.56
CA LEU A 69 4.03 0.10 -6.76
C LEU A 69 5.16 0.16 -5.74
N MET A 70 6.37 0.50 -6.18
CA MET A 70 7.51 0.57 -5.28
C MET A 70 7.30 1.62 -4.20
N GLU A 71 6.71 2.77 -4.55
CA GLU A 71 6.40 3.81 -3.58
C GLU A 71 5.45 3.30 -2.49
N LEU A 72 4.40 2.57 -2.89
CA LEU A 72 3.49 1.95 -1.93
C LEU A 72 4.22 1.01 -0.97
N LEU A 73 5.09 0.17 -1.50
CA LEU A 73 5.84 -0.81 -0.69
C LEU A 73 6.78 -0.12 0.29
N VAL A 74 7.48 0.92 -0.16
CA VAL A 74 8.42 1.65 0.70
C VAL A 74 7.67 2.44 1.78
N ILE A 75 6.54 3.06 1.44
CA ILE A 75 5.70 3.75 2.42
C ILE A 75 5.22 2.76 3.49
N ALA A 76 4.74 1.60 3.08
CA ALA A 76 4.26 0.59 4.01
C ALA A 76 5.37 0.11 4.94
N ASP A 77 6.57 -0.11 4.42
CA ASP A 77 7.70 -0.51 5.24
C ASP A 77 8.10 0.57 6.25
N ALA A 78 8.12 1.83 5.82
CA ALA A 78 8.43 2.95 6.70
C ALA A 78 7.43 3.04 7.87
N LEU A 79 6.15 2.90 7.57
CA LEU A 79 5.09 2.93 8.59
C LEU A 79 5.17 1.74 9.54
N ARG A 80 5.49 0.57 9.01
CA ARG A 80 5.68 -0.63 9.83
C ARG A 80 6.84 -0.44 10.81
N ARG A 81 7.97 0.07 10.34
CA ARG A 81 9.14 0.33 11.18
C ARG A 81 8.88 1.44 12.20
N ALA A 82 7.94 2.34 11.89
CA ALA A 82 7.51 3.37 12.83
C ALA A 82 6.48 2.86 13.85
N SER A 83 6.24 1.55 13.87
CA SER A 83 5.39 0.84 14.85
C SER A 83 3.90 1.13 14.70
N ALA A 84 3.41 1.31 13.49
CA ALA A 84 1.98 1.36 13.24
C ALA A 84 1.33 0.04 13.70
N ALA A 85 0.13 0.13 14.26
CA ALA A 85 -0.57 -1.05 14.75
C ALA A 85 -1.11 -1.90 13.61
N SER A 86 -1.61 -1.25 12.55
CA SER A 86 -2.07 -1.93 11.35
C SER A 86 -1.85 -1.06 10.14
N ILE A 87 -1.67 -1.68 8.99
CA ILE A 87 -1.48 -0.97 7.73
C ILE A 87 -2.40 -1.61 6.69
N THR A 88 -3.21 -0.78 6.07
CA THR A 88 -4.13 -1.22 5.01
C THR A 88 -3.85 -0.40 3.75
N ALA A 89 -3.62 -1.08 2.64
CA ALA A 89 -3.49 -0.42 1.35
C ALA A 89 -4.86 -0.24 0.71
N VAL A 90 -5.16 0.98 0.34
CA VAL A 90 -6.35 1.33 -0.45
C VAL A 90 -5.87 1.60 -1.87
N ILE A 91 -6.14 0.66 -2.76
CA ILE A 91 -5.59 0.67 -4.12
C ILE A 91 -6.76 0.85 -5.11
N PRO A 92 -7.09 2.11 -5.46
CA PRO A 92 -8.22 2.36 -6.37
C PRO A 92 -8.05 1.79 -7.77
N TYR A 93 -6.80 1.60 -8.18
CA TYR A 93 -6.48 0.93 -9.44
C TYR A 93 -5.29 0.00 -9.20
N LEU A 94 -5.49 -1.29 -9.46
CA LEU A 94 -4.46 -2.30 -9.27
C LEU A 94 -3.76 -2.58 -10.59
N GLY A 95 -2.54 -2.09 -10.73
CA GLY A 95 -1.67 -2.42 -11.85
C GLY A 95 -1.25 -3.89 -11.81
N TYR A 96 -0.76 -4.39 -12.92
CA TYR A 96 -0.36 -5.80 -13.09
C TYR A 96 -1.51 -6.82 -13.00
N ALA A 97 -2.76 -6.37 -13.03
CA ALA A 97 -3.90 -7.24 -12.92
C ALA A 97 -4.26 -7.98 -14.24
N ARG A 98 -3.61 -7.60 -15.33
CA ARG A 98 -3.90 -8.20 -16.66
C ARG A 98 -3.52 -9.67 -16.74
N GLN A 99 -2.49 -10.08 -16.00
CA GLN A 99 -2.02 -11.47 -15.96
C GLN A 99 -2.44 -12.08 -14.64
N ASP A 100 -3.72 -12.40 -14.55
CA ASP A 100 -4.33 -12.96 -13.35
C ASP A 100 -4.43 -14.49 -13.39
N ARG A 101 -4.16 -15.09 -14.56
CA ARG A 101 -4.21 -16.54 -14.75
C ARG A 101 -3.18 -17.00 -15.78
N ARG A 102 -2.84 -18.26 -15.69
CA ARG A 102 -1.85 -18.87 -16.57
C ARG A 102 -2.53 -19.65 -17.68
N SER A 103 -2.10 -19.45 -18.93
CA SER A 103 -2.55 -20.29 -20.01
C SER A 103 -1.80 -21.64 -20.00
N ARG A 104 -2.47 -22.70 -20.45
CA ARG A 104 -1.94 -24.07 -20.33
C ARG A 104 -0.61 -24.31 -21.04
N SER A 105 -0.30 -23.56 -22.07
CA SER A 105 0.84 -23.84 -22.95
C SER A 105 1.98 -22.83 -22.82
N SER A 106 1.87 -21.84 -21.95
CA SER A 106 2.87 -20.78 -21.90
C SER A 106 3.56 -20.68 -20.54
N ARG A 107 4.83 -20.27 -20.58
CA ARG A 107 5.64 -20.04 -19.38
C ARG A 107 5.65 -18.56 -19.04
N ILE A 108 4.46 -18.00 -18.84
CA ILE A 108 4.29 -16.60 -18.46
C ILE A 108 4.05 -16.49 -16.96
N PRO A 109 4.43 -15.36 -16.36
CA PRO A 109 4.16 -15.14 -14.94
C PRO A 109 2.69 -14.88 -14.68
N ILE A 110 2.28 -15.08 -13.43
CA ILE A 110 1.00 -14.59 -12.93
C ILE A 110 1.32 -13.34 -12.12
N THR A 111 1.47 -12.22 -12.82
CA THR A 111 1.94 -10.97 -12.21
C THR A 111 0.97 -10.43 -11.16
N ALA A 112 -0.33 -10.58 -11.38
CA ALA A 112 -1.31 -10.17 -10.39
C ALA A 112 -1.09 -10.85 -9.04
N LYS A 113 -0.82 -12.15 -9.06
CA LYS A 113 -0.55 -12.92 -7.84
C LYS A 113 0.78 -12.52 -7.21
N MET A 114 1.80 -12.33 -8.04
CA MET A 114 3.12 -11.91 -7.57
C MET A 114 3.03 -10.56 -6.84
N VAL A 115 2.36 -9.59 -7.44
CA VAL A 115 2.20 -8.25 -6.85
C VAL A 115 1.37 -8.32 -5.56
N ALA A 116 0.30 -9.09 -5.56
CA ALA A 116 -0.50 -9.29 -4.35
C ALA A 116 0.33 -9.89 -3.22
N ASN A 117 1.19 -10.87 -3.53
CA ASN A 117 2.08 -11.46 -2.53
C ASN A 117 3.09 -10.45 -2.00
N MET A 118 3.67 -9.61 -2.86
CA MET A 118 4.59 -8.56 -2.43
C MET A 118 3.92 -7.60 -1.46
N ILE A 119 2.71 -7.18 -1.76
CA ILE A 119 1.95 -6.28 -0.89
C ILE A 119 1.63 -6.98 0.43
N CYS A 120 1.18 -8.24 0.39
CA CYS A 120 0.82 -8.99 1.58
C CYS A 120 2.00 -9.25 2.52
N LEU A 121 3.21 -9.40 1.99
CA LEU A 121 4.41 -9.62 2.83
C LEU A 121 4.65 -8.46 3.80
N LEU A 122 4.27 -7.25 3.43
CA LEU A 122 4.42 -6.09 4.29
C LEU A 122 3.41 -6.06 5.44
N TYR A 123 2.34 -6.82 5.31
CA TYR A 123 1.30 -6.89 6.32
C TYR A 123 1.42 -8.13 7.21
N THR A 124 2.48 -8.91 7.07
CA THR A 124 2.72 -10.06 7.93
C THR A 124 3.26 -9.60 9.29
N SER A 125 2.36 -9.13 10.10
CA SER A 125 2.58 -8.99 11.52
C SER A 125 2.17 -10.34 12.15
N PRO A 126 2.77 -10.76 13.25
CA PRO A 126 2.32 -11.97 13.95
C PRO A 126 0.99 -11.72 14.66
N SER A 127 -0.03 -11.35 13.91
CA SER A 127 -1.38 -11.13 14.41
C SER A 127 -2.30 -12.23 13.90
N PRO A 128 -3.41 -12.51 14.58
CA PRO A 128 -4.38 -13.51 14.12
C PRO A 128 -4.94 -13.23 12.73
N ARG A 129 -4.78 -12.00 12.23
CA ARG A 129 -5.24 -11.62 10.90
C ARG A 129 -4.38 -12.19 9.78
N ASP A 130 -3.17 -12.65 10.08
CA ASP A 130 -2.28 -13.22 9.08
C ASP A 130 -2.93 -14.41 8.36
N GLY A 131 -3.71 -15.19 9.07
CA GLY A 131 -4.46 -16.28 8.47
C GLY A 131 -5.45 -15.82 7.41
N LEU A 132 -6.07 -14.66 7.59
CA LEU A 132 -6.99 -14.08 6.60
C LEU A 132 -6.24 -13.59 5.38
N LEU A 133 -5.11 -12.91 5.59
CA LEU A 133 -4.29 -12.41 4.49
C LEU A 133 -3.74 -13.55 3.65
N SER A 134 -3.31 -14.63 4.27
CA SER A 134 -2.77 -15.78 3.55
C SER A 134 -3.83 -16.48 2.70
N ARG A 135 -5.11 -16.29 3.00
CA ARG A 135 -6.21 -16.86 2.22
C ARG A 135 -6.61 -16.01 1.03
N MET A 136 -6.12 -14.75 0.97
CA MET A 136 -6.40 -13.94 -0.20
C MET A 136 -5.75 -14.61 -1.40
N PRO A 137 -6.24 -14.38 -2.49
CA PRO A 137 -6.16 -14.84 -3.86
C PRO A 137 -5.43 -16.15 -4.12
N SER A 138 -5.09 -16.93 -3.15
CA SER A 138 -4.46 -18.22 -3.37
C SER A 138 -5.35 -19.17 -4.18
N SER A 139 -6.64 -18.90 -4.20
CA SER A 139 -7.61 -19.64 -4.97
C SER A 139 -7.68 -19.24 -6.44
N ALA A 140 -7.02 -18.18 -6.79
CA ALA A 140 -7.04 -17.68 -8.16
C ALA A 140 -6.14 -18.49 -9.09
#